data_65643bd69453a6a41189bb0ebfdfa6d0
#
_entry.id   65643bd69453a6a41189bb0ebfdfa6d0
#
_cell.length_a   1.000
_cell.length_b   1.000
_cell.length_c   1.000
_cell.angle_alpha   90.00
_cell.angle_beta   90.00
_cell.angle_gamma   90.00
#
_symmetry.space_group_name_H-M   'P 1'
#
loop_
_entity.id
_entity.type
_entity.pdbx_description
1 polymer ?
#
loop_
_entity_poly.entity_id
_entity_poly.type
_entity_poly.pdbx_seq_one_letter_code
_entity_poly.pdbx_strand_id
1 'polypeptide(L)'
;MKTEQLLARLDRAWKDFEESYTGLAEAELLTPGVTGQWSVRDIIAHVTWWEEEALIHLPEILEGRRPPRYSVKYGGIDAFNALMTEKRKGLTLAEVLRQHDDVHVRLVEYVRAAPEELFATETRFRRRLKWDTYHHYPIHAKAIRAWRDHHLHASTTRSREWI
;
A
#
# COMPACT_ATOMS: atom_id res chain seq x y z
N MET A 1 1.50 -5.35 22.55
CA MET A 1 2.64 -4.81 21.73
C MET A 1 2.81 -3.36 22.11
N LYS A 2 4.01 -2.91 22.34
CA LYS A 2 4.31 -1.49 22.63
C LYS A 2 4.27 -0.67 21.36
N THR A 3 4.00 0.64 21.48
CA THR A 3 3.95 1.58 20.34
C THR A 3 5.24 1.55 19.51
N GLU A 4 6.40 1.55 20.16
CA GLU A 4 7.69 1.47 19.46
C GLU A 4 7.87 0.19 18.62
N GLN A 5 7.41 -0.95 19.16
CA GLN A 5 7.45 -2.23 18.43
C GLN A 5 6.54 -2.23 17.22
N LEU A 6 5.39 -1.60 17.35
CA LEU A 6 4.43 -1.43 16.24
C LEU A 6 5.01 -0.53 15.15
N LEU A 7 5.56 0.63 15.54
CA LEU A 7 6.19 1.58 14.61
C LEU A 7 7.38 0.94 13.89
N ALA A 8 8.22 0.17 14.60
CA ALA A 8 9.33 -0.54 13.99
C ALA A 8 8.86 -1.63 13.01
N ARG A 9 7.72 -2.27 13.27
CA ARG A 9 7.11 -3.26 12.36
C ARG A 9 6.55 -2.58 11.11
N LEU A 10 5.88 -1.45 11.29
CA LEU A 10 5.34 -0.64 10.21
C LEU A 10 6.46 -0.14 9.29
N ASP A 11 7.51 0.44 9.86
CA ASP A 11 8.68 0.95 9.14
C ASP A 11 9.39 -0.14 8.32
N ARG A 12 9.61 -1.32 8.90
CA ARG A 12 10.21 -2.44 8.16
C ARG A 12 9.38 -2.89 6.97
N ALA A 13 8.07 -3.02 7.16
CA ALA A 13 7.18 -3.44 6.08
C ALA A 13 7.06 -2.39 4.97
N TRP A 14 7.07 -1.10 5.35
CA TRP A 14 7.09 0.01 4.42
C TRP A 14 8.38 0.04 3.58
N LYS A 15 9.52 -0.02 4.23
CA LYS A 15 10.83 -0.05 3.55
C LYS A 15 10.96 -1.25 2.61
N ASP A 16 10.52 -2.43 3.04
CA ASP A 16 10.50 -3.62 2.18
C ASP A 16 9.63 -3.43 0.94
N PHE A 17 8.50 -2.74 1.08
CA PHE A 17 7.66 -2.38 -0.05
C PHE A 17 8.36 -1.39 -1.00
N GLU A 18 8.97 -0.32 -0.48
CA GLU A 18 9.73 0.64 -1.29
C GLU A 18 10.92 -0.01 -2.00
N GLU A 19 11.67 -0.88 -1.31
CA GLU A 19 12.78 -1.64 -1.89
C GLU A 19 12.34 -2.54 -3.05
N SER A 20 11.10 -3.03 -3.06
CA SER A 20 10.59 -3.90 -4.13
C SER A 20 10.62 -3.24 -5.50
N TYR A 21 10.48 -1.92 -5.58
CA TYR A 21 10.47 -1.16 -6.83
C TYR A 21 11.64 -0.18 -6.99
N THR A 22 12.52 -0.07 -5.99
CA THR A 22 13.71 0.79 -6.07
C THR A 22 14.60 0.39 -7.26
N GLY A 23 15.05 1.38 -8.02
CA GLY A 23 15.91 1.18 -9.18
C GLY A 23 15.19 0.83 -10.49
N LEU A 24 13.87 0.68 -10.49
CA LEU A 24 13.10 0.57 -11.72
C LEU A 24 13.07 1.93 -12.45
N ALA A 25 13.23 1.89 -13.78
CA ALA A 25 13.07 3.07 -14.62
C ALA A 25 11.60 3.53 -14.64
N GLU A 26 11.37 4.81 -14.96
CA GLU A 26 10.01 5.36 -15.06
C GLU A 26 9.11 4.54 -15.99
N ALA A 27 9.62 4.15 -17.15
CA ALA A 27 8.87 3.31 -18.09
C ALA A 27 8.46 1.97 -17.48
N GLU A 28 9.30 1.37 -16.65
CA GLU A 28 9.00 0.10 -15.95
C GLU A 28 7.95 0.32 -14.85
N LEU A 29 8.03 1.42 -14.11
CA LEU A 29 7.04 1.80 -13.08
C LEU A 29 5.65 2.02 -13.68
N LEU A 30 5.56 2.41 -14.94
CA LEU A 30 4.31 2.66 -15.67
C LEU A 30 3.83 1.46 -16.50
N THR A 31 4.60 0.36 -16.57
CA THR A 31 4.24 -0.83 -17.35
C THR A 31 3.13 -1.60 -16.67
N PRO A 32 1.96 -1.82 -17.34
CA PRO A 32 0.88 -2.61 -16.77
C PRO A 32 1.23 -4.09 -16.66
N GLY A 33 0.48 -4.83 -15.85
CA GLY A 33 0.58 -6.29 -15.76
C GLY A 33 1.35 -6.82 -14.55
N VAL A 34 1.64 -5.99 -13.55
CA VAL A 34 2.25 -6.44 -12.28
C VAL A 34 1.24 -7.22 -11.44
N THR A 35 0.04 -6.68 -11.28
CA THR A 35 -1.12 -7.33 -10.65
C THR A 35 -2.34 -7.06 -11.51
N GLY A 36 -2.83 -8.05 -12.24
CA GLY A 36 -3.88 -7.81 -13.25
C GLY A 36 -3.39 -6.77 -14.26
N GLN A 37 -4.13 -5.67 -14.41
CA GLN A 37 -3.76 -4.54 -15.28
C GLN A 37 -2.93 -3.46 -14.57
N TRP A 38 -2.71 -3.58 -13.27
CA TRP A 38 -1.98 -2.56 -12.51
C TRP A 38 -0.49 -2.58 -12.81
N SER A 39 0.06 -1.39 -13.00
CA SER A 39 1.50 -1.11 -12.97
C SER A 39 1.99 -0.95 -11.52
N VAL A 40 3.32 -0.84 -11.33
CA VAL A 40 3.88 -0.47 -10.01
C VAL A 40 3.30 0.86 -9.53
N ARG A 41 3.20 1.86 -10.41
CA ARG A 41 2.57 3.16 -10.11
C ARG A 41 1.15 2.98 -9.57
N ASP A 42 0.33 2.10 -10.16
CA ASP A 42 -1.04 1.85 -9.70
C ASP A 42 -1.06 1.15 -8.34
N ILE A 43 -0.11 0.26 -8.09
CA ILE A 43 0.05 -0.41 -6.79
C ILE A 43 0.46 0.60 -5.71
N ILE A 44 1.38 1.53 -5.99
CA ILE A 44 1.76 2.59 -5.05
C ILE A 44 0.55 3.46 -4.72
N ALA A 45 -0.24 3.86 -5.72
CA ALA A 45 -1.49 4.59 -5.50
C ALA A 45 -2.48 3.77 -4.66
N HIS A 46 -2.59 2.46 -4.92
CA HIS A 46 -3.44 1.53 -4.16
C HIS A 46 -3.05 1.43 -2.69
N VAL A 47 -1.79 1.24 -2.39
CA VAL A 47 -1.27 1.23 -1.01
C VAL A 47 -1.58 2.56 -0.32
N THR A 48 -1.41 3.67 -1.03
CA THR A 48 -1.66 5.02 -0.49
C THR A 48 -3.13 5.22 -0.10
N TRP A 49 -4.08 4.83 -0.93
CA TRP A 49 -5.50 5.03 -0.55
C TRP A 49 -5.94 4.14 0.61
N TRP A 50 -5.33 2.96 0.81
CA TRP A 50 -5.62 2.16 2.00
C TRP A 50 -5.06 2.76 3.27
N GLU A 51 -3.92 3.46 3.20
CA GLU A 51 -3.44 4.28 4.33
C GLU A 51 -4.36 5.48 4.59
N GLU A 52 -4.89 6.12 3.54
CA GLU A 52 -5.91 7.17 3.69
C GLU A 52 -7.19 6.63 4.34
N GLU A 53 -7.64 5.43 3.96
CA GLU A 53 -8.77 4.76 4.61
C GLU A 53 -8.49 4.48 6.09
N ALA A 54 -7.26 4.09 6.44
CA ALA A 54 -6.85 3.97 7.83
C ALA A 54 -6.96 5.32 8.57
N LEU A 55 -6.44 6.40 8.00
CA LEU A 55 -6.52 7.75 8.57
C LEU A 55 -7.96 8.26 8.75
N ILE A 56 -8.88 7.85 7.88
CA ILE A 56 -10.31 8.17 8.00
C ILE A 56 -10.96 7.35 9.11
N HIS A 57 -10.72 6.05 9.17
CA HIS A 57 -11.50 5.14 10.00
C HIS A 57 -10.89 4.85 11.37
N LEU A 58 -9.59 5.01 11.57
CA LEU A 58 -8.98 4.83 12.89
C LEU A 58 -9.52 5.82 13.94
N PRO A 59 -9.70 7.13 13.62
CA PRO A 59 -10.37 8.06 14.54
C PRO A 59 -11.81 7.65 14.87
N GLU A 60 -12.57 7.17 13.90
CA GLU A 60 -13.94 6.71 14.12
C GLU A 60 -13.99 5.50 15.08
N ILE A 61 -13.06 4.56 14.91
CA ILE A 61 -12.93 3.39 15.78
C ILE A 61 -12.54 3.81 17.21
N LEU A 62 -11.64 4.78 17.33
CA LEU A 62 -11.22 5.34 18.63
C LEU A 62 -12.40 5.95 19.38
N GLU A 63 -13.30 6.63 18.67
CA GLU A 63 -14.54 7.21 19.22
C GLU A 63 -15.64 6.15 19.45
N GLY A 64 -15.34 4.86 19.27
CA GLY A 64 -16.30 3.77 19.45
C GLY A 64 -17.27 3.54 18.30
N ARG A 65 -17.16 4.31 17.21
CA ARG A 65 -17.96 4.13 16.00
C ARG A 65 -17.52 2.89 15.20
N ARG A 66 -18.38 2.44 14.31
CA ARG A 66 -18.06 1.35 13.37
C ARG A 66 -18.06 1.91 11.96
N PRO A 67 -16.93 1.87 11.26
CA PRO A 67 -16.89 2.21 9.83
C PRO A 67 -17.91 1.37 9.04
N PRO A 68 -18.55 1.94 8.02
CA PRO A 68 -19.48 1.20 7.18
C PRO A 68 -18.76 0.05 6.46
N ARG A 69 -19.48 -1.06 6.24
CA ARG A 69 -18.93 -2.19 5.49
C ARG A 69 -18.79 -1.81 4.02
N TYR A 70 -17.67 -2.18 3.40
CA TYR A 70 -17.41 -1.94 1.97
C TYR A 70 -18.45 -2.62 1.07
N SER A 71 -18.94 -3.80 1.48
CA SER A 71 -20.04 -4.50 0.79
C SER A 71 -21.33 -3.70 0.73
N VAL A 72 -21.61 -2.90 1.75
CA VAL A 72 -22.81 -2.05 1.82
C VAL A 72 -22.60 -0.73 1.08
N LYS A 73 -21.44 -0.08 1.30
CA LYS A 73 -21.17 1.27 0.77
C LYS A 73 -20.76 1.28 -0.70
N TYR A 74 -20.01 0.26 -1.14
CA TYR A 74 -19.38 0.23 -2.47
C TYR A 74 -19.72 -1.01 -3.30
N GLY A 75 -20.36 -2.02 -2.72
CA GLY A 75 -20.56 -3.31 -3.37
C GLY A 75 -19.41 -4.30 -3.17
N GLY A 76 -18.47 -3.99 -2.27
CA GLY A 76 -17.34 -4.82 -1.89
C GLY A 76 -15.98 -4.14 -2.04
N ILE A 77 -14.93 -4.81 -1.61
CA ILE A 77 -13.55 -4.31 -1.66
C ILE A 77 -13.09 -4.16 -3.12
N ASP A 78 -13.40 -5.10 -4.00
CA ASP A 78 -13.01 -5.04 -5.41
C ASP A 78 -13.67 -3.86 -6.13
N ALA A 79 -14.96 -3.60 -5.85
CA ALA A 79 -15.67 -2.44 -6.38
C ALA A 79 -15.08 -1.12 -5.84
N PHE A 80 -14.69 -1.08 -4.57
CA PHE A 80 -13.99 0.06 -3.99
C PHE A 80 -12.63 0.28 -4.65
N ASN A 81 -11.83 -0.77 -4.82
CA ASN A 81 -10.55 -0.68 -5.50
C ASN A 81 -10.68 -0.19 -6.94
N ALA A 82 -11.68 -0.68 -7.68
CA ALA A 82 -11.96 -0.21 -9.05
C ALA A 82 -12.31 1.29 -9.09
N LEU A 83 -13.15 1.74 -8.16
CA LEU A 83 -13.51 3.15 -8.02
C LEU A 83 -12.29 4.03 -7.74
N MET A 84 -11.41 3.61 -6.82
CA MET A 84 -10.22 4.37 -6.43
C MET A 84 -9.17 4.36 -7.53
N THR A 85 -9.03 3.25 -8.27
CA THR A 85 -8.18 3.17 -9.46
C THR A 85 -8.61 4.19 -10.50
N GLU A 86 -9.91 4.24 -10.80
CA GLU A 86 -10.47 5.20 -11.76
C GLU A 86 -10.25 6.66 -11.33
N LYS A 87 -10.45 6.98 -10.06
CA LYS A 87 -10.22 8.33 -9.52
C LYS A 87 -8.76 8.78 -9.64
N ARG A 88 -7.80 7.85 -9.62
CA ARG A 88 -6.35 8.15 -9.57
C ARG A 88 -5.61 7.88 -10.87
N LYS A 89 -6.28 7.37 -11.88
CA LYS A 89 -5.63 7.06 -13.17
C LYS A 89 -5.00 8.26 -13.86
N GLY A 90 -5.52 9.47 -13.62
CA GLY A 90 -5.03 10.72 -14.20
C GLY A 90 -3.84 11.34 -13.47
N LEU A 91 -3.44 10.81 -12.30
CA LEU A 91 -2.29 11.32 -11.57
C LEU A 91 -0.98 10.93 -12.26
N THR A 92 -0.04 11.86 -12.32
CA THR A 92 1.33 11.56 -12.75
C THR A 92 2.06 10.68 -11.74
N LEU A 93 3.15 10.02 -12.16
CA LEU A 93 4.00 9.24 -11.25
C LEU A 93 4.53 10.11 -10.10
N ALA A 94 4.97 11.34 -10.39
CA ALA A 94 5.45 12.27 -9.38
C ALA A 94 4.38 12.63 -8.34
N GLU A 95 3.13 12.81 -8.78
CA GLU A 95 2.00 13.07 -7.86
C GLU A 95 1.69 11.86 -6.99
N VAL A 96 1.70 10.66 -7.56
CA VAL A 96 1.49 9.41 -6.82
C VAL A 96 2.56 9.21 -5.76
N LEU A 97 3.84 9.38 -6.10
CA LEU A 97 4.96 9.24 -5.17
C LEU A 97 4.89 10.29 -4.05
N ARG A 98 4.59 11.55 -4.37
CA ARG A 98 4.42 12.59 -3.36
C ARG A 98 3.28 12.28 -2.38
N GLN A 99 2.11 11.87 -2.90
CA GLN A 99 0.97 11.49 -2.05
C GLN A 99 1.32 10.29 -1.16
N HIS A 100 2.06 9.33 -1.71
CA HIS A 100 2.52 8.14 -0.99
C HIS A 100 3.36 8.51 0.25
N ASP A 101 4.34 9.38 0.06
CA ASP A 101 5.19 9.86 1.15
C ASP A 101 4.41 10.70 2.18
N ASP A 102 3.60 11.65 1.72
CA ASP A 102 2.84 12.56 2.58
C ASP A 102 1.82 11.81 3.44
N VAL A 103 1.10 10.87 2.86
CA VAL A 103 0.10 10.07 3.58
C VAL A 103 0.76 9.17 4.60
N HIS A 104 1.88 8.53 4.24
CA HIS A 104 2.62 7.65 5.16
C HIS A 104 3.15 8.42 6.38
N VAL A 105 3.74 9.59 6.18
CA VAL A 105 4.20 10.45 7.29
C VAL A 105 3.05 10.77 8.24
N ARG A 106 1.90 11.18 7.71
CA ARG A 106 0.71 11.48 8.52
C ARG A 106 0.20 10.25 9.29
N LEU A 107 0.21 9.08 8.66
CA LEU A 107 -0.20 7.85 9.30
C LEU A 107 0.73 7.46 10.46
N VAL A 108 2.04 7.54 10.24
CA VAL A 108 3.04 7.26 11.28
C VAL A 108 2.91 8.22 12.46
N GLU A 109 2.72 9.51 12.20
CA GLU A 109 2.49 10.52 13.25
C GLU A 109 1.20 10.24 14.04
N TYR A 110 0.12 9.90 13.34
CA TYR A 110 -1.15 9.52 13.97
C TYR A 110 -1.00 8.29 14.88
N VAL A 111 -0.35 7.25 14.39
CA VAL A 111 -0.10 6.02 15.17
C VAL A 111 0.80 6.29 16.37
N ARG A 112 1.81 7.14 16.21
CA ARG A 112 2.71 7.52 17.31
C ARG A 112 1.98 8.24 18.44
N ALA A 113 1.01 9.08 18.10
CA ALA A 113 0.20 9.83 19.07
C ALA A 113 -0.95 9.02 19.70
N ALA A 114 -1.26 7.83 19.13
CA ALA A 114 -2.37 7.00 19.61
C ALA A 114 -2.04 6.33 20.96
N PRO A 115 -3.03 6.14 21.84
CA PRO A 115 -2.85 5.45 23.12
C PRO A 115 -2.29 4.04 22.97
N GLU A 116 -1.25 3.68 23.72
CA GLU A 116 -0.56 2.39 23.63
C GLU A 116 -1.48 1.21 23.92
N GLU A 117 -2.50 1.39 24.74
CA GLU A 117 -3.50 0.38 25.09
C GLU A 117 -4.21 -0.19 23.85
N LEU A 118 -4.31 0.60 22.78
CA LEU A 118 -4.92 0.17 21.51
C LEU A 118 -4.11 -0.92 20.81
N PHE A 119 -2.85 -1.06 21.15
CA PHE A 119 -1.91 -2.02 20.56
C PHE A 119 -1.60 -3.21 21.47
N ALA A 120 -1.97 -3.14 22.76
CA ALA A 120 -1.66 -4.17 23.75
C ALA A 120 -2.28 -5.53 23.40
N THR A 121 -3.51 -5.51 22.88
CA THR A 121 -4.25 -6.69 22.43
C THR A 121 -4.68 -6.54 20.97
N GLU A 122 -5.38 -7.53 20.43
CA GLU A 122 -5.96 -7.48 19.08
C GLU A 122 -7.27 -6.67 19.06
N THR A 123 -7.17 -5.36 19.31
CA THR A 123 -8.30 -4.43 19.24
C THR A 123 -8.80 -4.22 17.80
N ARG A 124 -9.99 -3.66 17.63
CA ARG A 124 -10.49 -3.26 16.30
C ARG A 124 -9.57 -2.22 15.63
N PHE A 125 -9.02 -1.30 16.43
CA PHE A 125 -8.07 -0.30 15.97
C PHE A 125 -6.80 -0.96 15.40
N ARG A 126 -6.15 -1.83 16.20
CA ARG A 126 -4.95 -2.56 15.76
C ARG A 126 -5.22 -3.44 14.54
N ARG A 127 -6.38 -4.11 14.48
CA ARG A 127 -6.77 -4.95 13.36
C ARG A 127 -6.93 -4.13 12.08
N ARG A 128 -7.61 -2.97 12.15
CA ARG A 128 -7.76 -2.07 11.01
C ARG A 128 -6.40 -1.60 10.51
N LEU A 129 -5.57 -1.05 11.38
CA LEU A 129 -4.22 -0.61 11.05
C LEU A 129 -3.39 -1.72 10.39
N LYS A 130 -3.42 -2.92 10.97
CA LYS A 130 -2.70 -4.09 10.46
C LYS A 130 -3.04 -4.41 9.01
N TRP A 131 -4.34 -4.46 8.68
CA TRP A 131 -4.81 -4.85 7.36
C TRP A 131 -4.64 -3.75 6.30
N ASP A 132 -4.64 -2.50 6.71
CA ASP A 132 -4.43 -1.38 5.78
C ASP A 132 -2.94 -1.07 5.56
N THR A 133 -2.04 -1.66 6.36
CA THR A 133 -0.60 -1.32 6.36
C THR A 133 0.32 -2.56 6.35
N TYR A 134 0.95 -2.90 7.47
CA TYR A 134 2.06 -3.85 7.55
C TYR A 134 1.70 -5.31 7.20
N HIS A 135 0.45 -5.66 7.02
CA HIS A 135 0.00 -6.91 6.39
C HIS A 135 -0.34 -6.74 4.91
N HIS A 136 -0.59 -5.53 4.47
CA HIS A 136 -0.94 -5.20 3.10
C HIS A 136 0.30 -5.00 2.22
N TYR A 137 1.28 -4.24 2.70
CA TYR A 137 2.49 -3.93 1.95
C TYR A 137 3.25 -5.18 1.45
N PRO A 138 3.45 -6.24 2.27
CA PRO A 138 4.19 -7.43 1.82
C PRO A 138 3.52 -8.18 0.66
N ILE A 139 2.20 -8.12 0.57
CA ILE A 139 1.45 -8.74 -0.54
C ILE A 139 1.87 -8.10 -1.86
N HIS A 140 1.95 -6.78 -1.89
CA HIS A 140 2.32 -6.03 -3.08
C HIS A 140 3.82 -6.06 -3.36
N ALA A 141 4.66 -5.99 -2.33
CA ALA A 141 6.10 -6.15 -2.47
C ALA A 141 6.47 -7.49 -3.13
N LYS A 142 5.81 -8.57 -2.71
CA LYS A 142 5.98 -9.90 -3.31
C LYS A 142 5.58 -9.94 -4.79
N ALA A 143 4.44 -9.35 -5.14
CA ALA A 143 3.96 -9.29 -6.52
C ALA A 143 4.89 -8.48 -7.42
N ILE A 144 5.38 -7.34 -6.95
CA ILE A 144 6.33 -6.49 -7.68
C ILE A 144 7.65 -7.23 -7.90
N ARG A 145 8.21 -7.90 -6.89
CA ARG A 145 9.45 -8.68 -7.03
C ARG A 145 9.30 -9.81 -8.02
N ALA A 146 8.20 -10.56 -7.97
CA ALA A 146 7.93 -11.66 -8.90
C ALA A 146 7.83 -11.16 -10.35
N TRP A 147 7.12 -10.05 -10.58
CA TRP A 147 7.04 -9.41 -11.89
C TRP A 147 8.41 -8.90 -12.36
N ARG A 148 9.17 -8.24 -11.48
CA ARG A 148 10.49 -7.72 -11.75
C ARG A 148 11.47 -8.81 -12.19
N ASP A 149 11.51 -9.92 -11.46
CA ASP A 149 12.37 -11.06 -11.77
C ASP A 149 12.04 -11.65 -13.15
N HIS A 150 10.77 -11.85 -13.45
CA HIS A 150 10.31 -12.33 -14.75
C HIS A 150 10.63 -11.35 -15.90
N HIS A 151 10.41 -10.07 -15.67
CA HIS A 151 10.66 -9.01 -16.67
C HIS A 151 12.15 -8.87 -17.01
N LEU A 152 13.04 -8.92 -16.01
CA LEU A 152 14.48 -8.86 -16.20
C LEU A 152 15.02 -10.10 -16.95
N HIS A 153 14.53 -11.31 -16.64
CA HIS A 153 14.92 -12.53 -17.35
C HIS A 153 14.49 -12.50 -18.82
N ALA A 154 13.28 -12.03 -19.14
CA ALA A 154 12.81 -11.89 -20.51
C ALA A 154 13.67 -10.90 -21.34
N SER A 155 14.14 -9.80 -20.72
CA SER A 155 15.05 -8.83 -21.37
C SER A 155 16.43 -9.40 -21.64
N THR A 156 16.97 -10.21 -20.74
CA THR A 156 18.28 -10.88 -20.89
C THR A 156 18.28 -11.95 -22.00
N THR A 157 17.19 -12.66 -22.15
CA THR A 157 17.05 -13.69 -23.18
C THR A 157 16.97 -13.08 -24.58
N ARG A 158 16.25 -11.96 -24.74
CA ARG A 158 16.17 -11.24 -26.02
C ARG A 158 17.52 -10.69 -26.50
N SER A 159 18.39 -10.27 -25.57
CA SER A 159 19.73 -9.74 -25.89
C SER A 159 20.71 -10.83 -26.36
N ARG A 160 20.44 -12.11 -26.13
CA ARG A 160 21.28 -13.24 -26.54
C ARG A 160 20.92 -13.83 -27.90
N GLU A 161 19.77 -13.50 -28.46
CA GLU A 161 19.34 -14.01 -29.79
C GLU A 161 19.86 -13.19 -30.98
N TRP A 162 20.66 -12.13 -30.74
CA TRP A 162 21.22 -11.25 -31.76
C TRP A 162 22.76 -11.26 -31.80
N ILE A 163 23.42 -12.32 -31.33
CA ILE A 163 24.83 -12.65 -31.51
C ILE A 163 24.93 -14.03 -32.18
#